data_27299e5655daec73164316946d8d5b4e
#
_entry.id   27299e5655daec73164316946d8d5b4e
#
_cell.length_a   1.000
_cell.length_b   1.000
_cell.length_c   1.000
_cell.angle_alpha   90.00
_cell.angle_beta   90.00
_cell.angle_gamma   90.00
#
_symmetry.space_group_name_H-M   'P 1'
#
loop_
_entity.id
_entity.type
_entity.pdbx_description
1 polymer ?
#
loop_
_entity_poly.entity_id
_entity_poly.type
_entity_poly.pdbx_seq_one_letter_code
_entity_poly.pdbx_strand_id
1 'polypeptide(L)'
;AKYDQYGHAAFEQGGGPGGFGGFDFSDMGDIFGDIFGDMFGGGSRQRQSNGPVKGANIKTTVRVSFTDAVFGTQTELELPLKDECTVCHGTGAQPGHQPETCSKCAGKGQVVYTQQSLFGMARTVSVCPDCGGSGKIIKYKCSNCAGSGYVKSKKKIQVAIPAGIDNGQSIRIRAKGEPGINGGERGDLLVTVLVDRDPRFQRQEYD
;
A
#
# COMPACT_ATOMS: atom_id res chain seq x y z
N ALA A 1 38.55 -7.49 21.76
CA ALA A 1 37.74 -6.28 21.68
C ALA A 1 37.54 -5.71 23.09
N LYS A 2 36.96 -4.52 23.25
CA LYS A 2 36.88 -3.80 24.56
C LYS A 2 36.09 -4.54 25.65
N TYR A 3 35.20 -5.44 25.28
CA TYR A 3 34.41 -6.25 26.22
C TYR A 3 35.29 -7.28 26.96
N ASP A 4 36.31 -7.81 26.30
CA ASP A 4 37.20 -8.83 26.88
C ASP A 4 38.21 -8.25 27.89
N GLN A 5 38.41 -6.92 27.88
CA GLN A 5 39.34 -6.26 28.80
C GLN A 5 38.67 -5.65 30.03
N TYR A 6 37.42 -5.25 29.97
CA TYR A 6 36.77 -4.46 31.02
C TYR A 6 35.45 -5.03 31.56
N GLY A 7 34.93 -6.12 30.98
CA GLY A 7 33.71 -6.80 31.42
C GLY A 7 32.47 -5.89 31.50
N HIS A 8 31.46 -6.34 32.23
CA HIS A 8 30.18 -5.63 32.44
C HIS A 8 30.32 -4.29 33.18
N ALA A 9 31.35 -4.12 33.99
CA ALA A 9 31.55 -2.91 34.82
C ALA A 9 31.82 -1.63 34.04
N ALA A 10 32.24 -1.73 32.77
CA ALA A 10 32.48 -0.58 31.94
C ALA A 10 31.17 0.08 31.42
N PHE A 11 30.03 -0.59 31.56
CA PHE A 11 28.73 -0.12 31.09
C PHE A 11 27.77 0.32 32.22
N GLU A 12 28.05 -0.03 33.47
CA GLU A 12 27.21 0.32 34.61
C GLU A 12 27.54 1.67 35.28
N GLN A 13 28.67 2.30 34.95
CA GLN A 13 29.11 3.54 35.59
C GLN A 13 28.92 4.79 34.71
N GLY A 14 27.75 4.92 34.09
CA GLY A 14 27.38 6.05 33.23
C GLY A 14 26.01 6.65 33.50
N GLY A 15 25.44 6.45 34.69
CA GLY A 15 24.15 7.01 35.08
C GLY A 15 24.28 8.22 36.01
N GLY A 16 24.67 9.40 35.46
CA GLY A 16 24.64 10.66 36.18
C GLY A 16 24.08 11.77 35.30
N PRO A 17 23.19 12.67 35.79
CA PRO A 17 22.61 13.74 35.00
C PRO A 17 23.64 14.90 34.90
N GLY A 18 24.41 14.93 33.81
CA GLY A 18 25.27 16.07 33.52
C GLY A 18 26.62 15.70 32.94
N GLY A 19 26.78 15.71 31.66
CA GLY A 19 28.10 15.64 31.05
C GLY A 19 28.12 15.07 29.63
N PHE A 20 27.42 15.68 28.69
CA PHE A 20 27.56 15.40 27.28
C PHE A 20 28.70 16.26 26.71
N GLY A 21 29.91 15.81 26.91
CA GLY A 21 31.13 16.45 26.38
C GLY A 21 31.95 15.47 25.57
N GLY A 22 31.99 15.64 24.25
CA GLY A 22 33.08 15.19 23.42
C GLY A 22 33.02 13.80 22.79
N PHE A 23 31.98 13.51 22.03
CA PHE A 23 32.08 12.53 20.96
C PHE A 23 31.66 13.20 19.66
N ASP A 24 32.54 13.12 18.66
CA ASP A 24 32.32 13.63 17.33
C ASP A 24 31.21 12.82 16.65
N PHE A 25 30.00 13.41 16.61
CA PHE A 25 28.76 12.80 16.12
C PHE A 25 28.60 12.93 14.61
N SER A 26 29.61 13.37 13.88
CA SER A 26 29.43 13.64 12.44
C SER A 26 29.33 12.40 11.57
N ASP A 27 29.79 11.25 12.04
CA ASP A 27 29.77 10.01 11.24
C ASP A 27 28.68 9.00 11.65
N MET A 28 27.94 9.27 12.73
CA MET A 28 26.84 8.41 13.22
C MET A 28 25.44 9.01 13.05
N GLY A 29 25.38 10.23 12.46
CA GLY A 29 24.14 10.99 12.27
C GLY A 29 23.16 10.31 11.30
N ASP A 30 23.66 9.65 10.28
CA ASP A 30 22.82 9.08 9.23
C ASP A 30 22.11 7.79 9.67
N ILE A 31 22.72 6.96 10.52
CA ILE A 31 22.10 5.70 10.97
C ILE A 31 21.17 5.92 12.16
N PHE A 32 21.48 6.89 13.02
CA PHE A 32 20.60 7.23 14.15
C PHE A 32 19.41 8.10 13.76
N GLY A 33 19.54 8.91 12.71
CA GLY A 33 18.45 9.71 12.16
C GLY A 33 17.33 8.85 11.59
N ASP A 34 17.65 7.78 10.89
CA ASP A 34 16.66 6.89 10.29
C ASP A 34 15.93 6.02 11.33
N ILE A 35 16.62 5.50 12.35
CA ILE A 35 16.01 4.59 13.35
C ILE A 35 15.27 5.37 14.45
N PHE A 36 15.81 6.50 14.90
CA PHE A 36 15.16 7.31 15.96
C PHE A 36 14.12 8.29 15.41
N GLY A 37 14.26 8.75 14.17
CA GLY A 37 13.26 9.58 13.50
C GLY A 37 11.94 8.86 13.32
N ASP A 38 11.97 7.55 13.07
CA ASP A 38 10.77 6.72 12.84
C ASP A 38 10.08 6.30 14.16
N MET A 39 10.82 6.21 15.28
CA MET A 39 10.30 5.72 16.56
C MET A 39 9.87 6.82 17.55
N PHE A 40 10.43 8.04 17.44
CA PHE A 40 10.13 9.17 18.34
C PHE A 40 9.56 10.41 17.67
N GLY A 41 9.71 10.53 16.36
CA GLY A 41 9.11 11.61 15.57
C GLY A 41 7.76 11.20 15.02
N GLY A 42 6.72 11.26 15.83
CA GLY A 42 5.31 11.08 15.52
C GLY A 42 4.94 10.82 14.09
N GLY A 43 4.53 9.58 13.78
CA GLY A 43 3.74 9.16 12.62
C GLY A 43 4.26 9.65 11.28
N SER A 44 4.88 8.77 10.50
CA SER A 44 5.11 9.02 9.07
C SER A 44 3.77 9.33 8.41
N ARG A 45 3.41 10.60 8.41
CA ARG A 45 2.30 11.11 7.59
C ARG A 45 2.73 10.87 6.16
N GLN A 46 2.31 9.74 5.64
CA GLN A 46 2.42 9.41 4.24
C GLN A 46 1.93 10.62 3.46
N ARG A 47 2.87 11.40 2.90
CA ARG A 47 2.55 12.53 2.03
C ARG A 47 1.75 11.94 0.89
N GLN A 48 0.43 12.09 0.94
CA GLN A 48 -0.44 11.80 -0.20
C GLN A 48 0.02 12.73 -1.32
N SER A 49 0.93 12.27 -2.13
CA SER A 49 1.31 12.96 -3.35
C SER A 49 0.18 12.73 -4.36
N ASN A 50 -0.24 13.78 -5.07
CA ASN A 50 -1.16 13.65 -6.20
C ASN A 50 -0.51 12.98 -7.43
N GLY A 51 0.66 12.35 -7.25
CA GLY A 51 1.34 11.58 -8.27
C GLY A 51 0.64 10.26 -8.59
N PRO A 52 1.10 9.55 -9.62
CA PRO A 52 0.64 8.22 -9.96
C PRO A 52 0.83 7.27 -8.76
N VAL A 53 -0.23 6.63 -8.33
CA VAL A 53 -0.20 5.66 -7.23
C VAL A 53 -0.62 4.30 -7.76
N LYS A 54 0.19 3.28 -7.49
CA LYS A 54 -0.12 1.90 -7.87
C LYS A 54 -1.40 1.44 -7.18
N GLY A 55 -2.24 0.72 -7.92
CA GLY A 55 -3.45 0.11 -7.39
C GLY A 55 -3.18 -0.93 -6.29
N ALA A 56 -4.16 -1.14 -5.44
CA ALA A 56 -4.07 -2.14 -4.38
C ALA A 56 -4.02 -3.57 -4.95
N ASN A 57 -3.26 -4.44 -4.29
CA ASN A 57 -3.29 -5.86 -4.60
C ASN A 57 -4.57 -6.50 -4.06
N ILE A 58 -5.15 -7.42 -4.84
CA ILE A 58 -6.32 -8.20 -4.45
C ILE A 58 -5.85 -9.57 -4.01
N LYS A 59 -6.39 -10.06 -2.90
CA LYS A 59 -6.16 -11.42 -2.43
C LYS A 59 -7.44 -12.23 -2.61
N THR A 60 -7.32 -13.42 -3.17
CA THR A 60 -8.42 -14.37 -3.31
C THR A 60 -7.92 -15.78 -3.04
N THR A 61 -8.86 -16.68 -2.80
CA THR A 61 -8.54 -18.08 -2.50
C THR A 61 -9.26 -18.97 -3.52
N VAL A 62 -8.56 -19.97 -4.02
CA VAL A 62 -9.13 -21.01 -4.88
C VAL A 62 -8.95 -22.35 -4.21
N ARG A 63 -9.95 -23.22 -4.31
CA ARG A 63 -9.85 -24.62 -3.89
C ARG A 63 -9.64 -25.48 -5.10
N VAL A 64 -8.74 -26.44 -4.98
CA VAL A 64 -8.43 -27.41 -6.02
C VAL A 64 -8.38 -28.82 -5.42
N SER A 65 -8.66 -29.82 -6.24
CA SER A 65 -8.52 -31.21 -5.82
C SER A 65 -7.04 -31.57 -5.62
N PHE A 66 -6.77 -32.61 -4.87
CA PHE A 66 -5.41 -33.14 -4.70
C PHE A 66 -4.79 -33.50 -6.05
N THR A 67 -5.53 -34.13 -6.95
CA THR A 67 -5.05 -34.51 -8.30
C THR A 67 -4.71 -33.28 -9.13
N ASP A 68 -5.51 -32.22 -9.09
CA ASP A 68 -5.24 -30.97 -9.79
C ASP A 68 -3.99 -30.27 -9.25
N ALA A 69 -3.75 -30.36 -7.94
CA ALA A 69 -2.55 -29.82 -7.34
C ALA A 69 -1.28 -30.60 -7.75
N VAL A 70 -1.39 -31.92 -7.92
CA VAL A 70 -0.25 -32.76 -8.34
C VAL A 70 0.10 -32.54 -9.81
N PHE A 71 -0.89 -32.54 -10.70
CA PHE A 71 -0.67 -32.48 -12.15
C PHE A 71 -0.70 -31.05 -12.70
N GLY A 72 -1.17 -30.10 -11.92
CA GLY A 72 -1.43 -28.74 -12.37
C GLY A 72 -2.77 -28.65 -13.12
N THR A 73 -3.37 -27.48 -13.07
CA THR A 73 -4.66 -27.23 -13.72
C THR A 73 -4.80 -25.76 -14.11
N GLN A 74 -5.78 -25.46 -14.96
CA GLN A 74 -6.19 -24.10 -15.26
C GLN A 74 -7.60 -23.88 -14.72
N THR A 75 -7.76 -22.91 -13.84
CA THR A 75 -9.03 -22.59 -13.21
C THR A 75 -9.46 -21.18 -13.60
N GLU A 76 -10.74 -21.00 -13.89
CA GLU A 76 -11.34 -19.71 -14.16
C GLU A 76 -11.92 -19.12 -12.86
N LEU A 77 -11.44 -17.94 -12.48
CA LEU A 77 -11.95 -17.19 -11.33
C LEU A 77 -12.78 -16.01 -11.78
N GLU A 78 -14.00 -15.92 -11.28
CA GLU A 78 -14.85 -14.74 -11.50
C GLU A 78 -14.73 -13.80 -10.29
N LEU A 79 -14.17 -12.61 -10.52
CA LEU A 79 -13.92 -11.63 -9.49
C LEU A 79 -14.55 -10.29 -9.82
N PRO A 80 -15.17 -9.61 -8.83
CA PRO A 80 -15.62 -8.25 -8.98
C PRO A 80 -14.41 -7.31 -8.92
N LEU A 81 -13.99 -6.82 -10.06
CA LEU A 81 -12.88 -5.89 -10.18
C LEU A 81 -13.37 -4.49 -10.52
N LYS A 82 -12.65 -3.47 -10.06
CA LYS A 82 -12.85 -2.12 -10.55
C LYS A 82 -12.08 -1.93 -11.86
N ASP A 83 -12.77 -1.35 -12.82
CA ASP A 83 -12.20 -0.93 -14.10
C ASP A 83 -12.43 0.55 -14.31
N GLU A 84 -11.62 1.12 -15.17
CA GLU A 84 -11.86 2.49 -15.61
C GLU A 84 -13.23 2.60 -16.30
N CYS A 85 -13.93 3.64 -15.96
CA CYS A 85 -15.21 3.93 -16.59
C CYS A 85 -15.02 4.20 -18.07
N THR A 86 -15.68 3.43 -18.92
CA THR A 86 -15.58 3.54 -20.39
C THR A 86 -16.13 4.86 -20.93
N VAL A 87 -16.96 5.56 -20.17
CA VAL A 87 -17.58 6.83 -20.57
C VAL A 87 -16.67 8.02 -20.26
N CYS A 88 -16.02 8.05 -19.12
CA CYS A 88 -15.18 9.17 -18.71
C CYS A 88 -13.68 8.86 -18.67
N HIS A 89 -13.27 7.64 -18.97
CA HIS A 89 -11.88 7.22 -19.00
C HIS A 89 -11.11 7.62 -17.74
N GLY A 90 -11.66 7.26 -16.58
CA GLY A 90 -11.02 7.49 -15.29
C GLY A 90 -11.13 8.91 -14.72
N THR A 91 -11.62 9.89 -15.50
CA THR A 91 -11.69 11.30 -15.03
C THR A 91 -12.79 11.55 -13.99
N GLY A 92 -13.83 10.74 -13.98
CA GLY A 92 -15.02 10.95 -13.16
C GLY A 92 -15.94 12.08 -13.64
N ALA A 93 -15.52 12.87 -14.62
CA ALA A 93 -16.32 13.96 -15.18
C ALA A 93 -17.20 13.48 -16.35
N GLN A 94 -18.31 14.18 -16.57
CA GLN A 94 -19.16 13.94 -17.73
C GLN A 94 -18.38 14.21 -19.03
N PRO A 95 -18.62 13.44 -20.10
CA PRO A 95 -18.02 13.70 -21.41
C PRO A 95 -18.19 15.16 -21.86
N GLY A 96 -17.11 15.77 -22.32
CA GLY A 96 -17.06 17.20 -22.66
C GLY A 96 -16.71 18.14 -21.51
N HIS A 97 -16.69 17.64 -20.28
CA HIS A 97 -16.25 18.38 -19.11
C HIS A 97 -14.97 17.81 -18.53
N GLN A 98 -14.13 18.68 -17.99
CA GLN A 98 -12.88 18.25 -17.32
C GLN A 98 -12.94 18.57 -15.82
N PRO A 99 -12.27 17.79 -14.99
CA PRO A 99 -12.07 18.13 -13.59
C PRO A 99 -11.30 19.46 -13.47
N GLU A 100 -11.80 20.37 -12.65
CA GLU A 100 -11.14 21.65 -12.37
C GLU A 100 -10.16 21.49 -11.21
N THR A 101 -9.07 22.26 -11.23
CA THR A 101 -8.13 22.30 -10.10
C THR A 101 -8.83 22.89 -8.88
N CYS A 102 -8.74 22.24 -7.73
CA CYS A 102 -9.31 22.74 -6.48
C CYS A 102 -8.63 24.06 -6.09
N SER A 103 -9.40 25.14 -6.00
CA SER A 103 -8.90 26.47 -5.66
C SER A 103 -8.33 26.54 -4.24
N LYS A 104 -8.92 25.81 -3.29
CA LYS A 104 -8.53 25.84 -1.87
C LYS A 104 -7.16 25.25 -1.61
N CYS A 105 -6.79 24.17 -2.30
CA CYS A 105 -5.50 23.53 -2.14
C CYS A 105 -4.57 23.72 -3.35
N ALA A 106 -5.00 24.47 -4.37
CA ALA A 106 -4.27 24.68 -5.62
C ALA A 106 -3.75 23.37 -6.23
N GLY A 107 -4.59 22.33 -6.24
CA GLY A 107 -4.27 21.00 -6.78
C GLY A 107 -3.46 20.09 -5.85
N LYS A 108 -3.02 20.57 -4.68
CA LYS A 108 -2.17 19.78 -3.76
C LYS A 108 -2.91 18.68 -3.00
N GLY A 109 -4.25 18.74 -2.93
CA GLY A 109 -5.07 17.80 -2.17
C GLY A 109 -5.01 17.98 -0.65
N GLN A 110 -4.11 18.84 -0.15
CA GLN A 110 -3.86 19.08 1.27
C GLN A 110 -3.86 20.58 1.56
N VAL A 111 -4.27 20.96 2.75
CA VAL A 111 -4.20 22.32 3.27
C VAL A 111 -3.38 22.34 4.55
N VAL A 112 -2.60 23.40 4.73
CA VAL A 112 -1.78 23.60 5.93
C VAL A 112 -2.47 24.59 6.82
N TYR A 113 -2.81 24.18 8.02
CA TYR A 113 -3.29 25.05 9.08
C TYR A 113 -2.14 25.41 10.01
N THR A 114 -1.92 26.71 10.23
CA THR A 114 -0.97 27.17 11.22
C THR A 114 -1.77 27.64 12.44
N GLN A 115 -1.54 26.99 13.56
CA GLN A 115 -2.14 27.37 14.84
C GLN A 115 -1.06 27.93 15.77
N GLN A 116 -1.32 29.09 16.35
CA GLN A 116 -0.48 29.66 17.37
C GLN A 116 -0.88 29.05 18.72
N SER A 117 0.06 28.38 19.37
CA SER A 117 -0.11 27.84 20.73
C SER A 117 0.82 28.54 21.70
N LEU A 118 0.61 28.35 23.00
CA LEU A 118 1.46 28.87 24.07
C LEU A 118 2.92 28.42 23.97
N PHE A 119 3.18 27.34 23.23
CA PHE A 119 4.50 26.75 23.01
C PHE A 119 5.08 27.04 21.61
N GLY A 120 4.49 27.95 20.85
CA GLY A 120 4.95 28.29 19.51
C GLY A 120 3.94 28.06 18.40
N MET A 121 4.38 28.18 17.14
CA MET A 121 3.55 27.95 15.96
C MET A 121 3.53 26.45 15.57
N ALA A 122 2.39 25.80 15.70
CA ALA A 122 2.18 24.45 15.20
C ALA A 122 1.62 24.47 13.77
N ARG A 123 2.25 23.76 12.85
CA ARG A 123 1.75 23.56 11.48
C ARG A 123 1.14 22.17 11.36
N THR A 124 -0.15 22.11 11.05
CA THR A 124 -0.86 20.85 10.83
C THR A 124 -1.26 20.74 9.36
N VAL A 125 -0.91 19.65 8.73
CA VAL A 125 -1.33 19.32 7.36
C VAL A 125 -2.58 18.46 7.44
N SER A 126 -3.65 18.89 6.77
CA SER A 126 -4.93 18.17 6.70
C SER A 126 -5.35 17.93 5.27
N VAL A 127 -6.12 16.88 5.05
CA VAL A 127 -6.75 16.64 3.75
C VAL A 127 -7.65 17.80 3.40
N CYS A 128 -7.58 18.28 2.16
CA CYS A 128 -8.43 19.39 1.72
C CYS A 128 -9.91 18.98 1.77
N PRO A 129 -10.76 19.67 2.55
CA PRO A 129 -12.15 19.29 2.72
C PRO A 129 -12.98 19.44 1.44
N ASP A 130 -12.60 20.36 0.55
CA ASP A 130 -13.38 20.65 -0.66
C ASP A 130 -13.21 19.59 -1.74
N CYS A 131 -11.99 19.04 -1.87
CA CYS A 131 -11.69 18.00 -2.88
C CYS A 131 -11.46 16.60 -2.29
N GLY A 132 -11.53 16.44 -0.97
CA GLY A 132 -11.31 15.15 -0.32
C GLY A 132 -9.93 14.54 -0.58
N GLY A 133 -8.91 15.36 -0.84
CA GLY A 133 -7.55 14.90 -1.11
C GLY A 133 -7.21 14.73 -2.59
N SER A 134 -8.19 14.76 -3.51
CA SER A 134 -7.95 14.55 -4.93
C SER A 134 -7.22 15.70 -5.65
N GLY A 135 -7.22 16.89 -5.07
CA GLY A 135 -6.71 18.12 -5.70
C GLY A 135 -7.58 18.66 -6.84
N LYS A 136 -8.65 17.95 -7.21
CA LYS A 136 -9.55 18.28 -8.32
C LYS A 136 -10.99 18.33 -7.85
N ILE A 137 -11.81 19.17 -8.49
CA ILE A 137 -13.25 19.28 -8.26
C ILE A 137 -13.97 18.91 -9.54
N ILE A 138 -14.94 18.00 -9.44
CA ILE A 138 -15.78 17.57 -10.55
C ILE A 138 -17.16 18.23 -10.38
N LYS A 139 -17.42 19.28 -11.18
CA LYS A 139 -18.75 19.97 -11.17
C LYS A 139 -19.82 19.10 -11.82
N TYR A 140 -19.49 18.51 -12.96
CA TYR A 140 -20.39 17.64 -13.71
C TYR A 140 -19.92 16.21 -13.62
N LYS A 141 -20.56 15.44 -12.76
CA LYS A 141 -20.19 14.03 -12.50
C LYS A 141 -20.64 13.13 -13.66
N CYS A 142 -19.80 12.21 -14.05
CA CYS A 142 -20.16 11.17 -15.00
C CYS A 142 -21.30 10.32 -14.45
N SER A 143 -22.38 10.18 -15.20
CA SER A 143 -23.56 9.41 -14.78
C SER A 143 -23.29 7.91 -14.60
N ASN A 144 -22.35 7.36 -15.39
CA ASN A 144 -22.04 5.93 -15.36
C ASN A 144 -21.26 5.51 -14.11
N CYS A 145 -20.35 6.35 -13.60
CA CYS A 145 -19.51 6.06 -12.44
C CYS A 145 -19.79 6.95 -11.24
N ALA A 146 -20.78 7.83 -11.31
CA ALA A 146 -21.15 8.78 -10.26
C ALA A 146 -19.98 9.65 -9.75
N GLY A 147 -19.02 9.94 -10.62
CA GLY A 147 -17.86 10.77 -10.30
C GLY A 147 -16.63 10.00 -9.80
N SER A 148 -16.72 8.69 -9.62
CA SER A 148 -15.59 7.88 -9.11
C SER A 148 -14.48 7.64 -10.15
N GLY A 149 -14.80 7.75 -11.42
CA GLY A 149 -13.89 7.36 -12.53
C GLY A 149 -13.82 5.86 -12.79
N TYR A 150 -14.39 5.02 -11.93
CA TYR A 150 -14.29 3.56 -11.98
C TYR A 150 -15.66 2.92 -11.84
N VAL A 151 -15.83 1.76 -12.47
CA VAL A 151 -17.02 0.91 -12.37
C VAL A 151 -16.62 -0.48 -11.91
N LYS A 152 -17.49 -1.14 -11.14
CA LYS A 152 -17.28 -2.53 -10.75
C LYS A 152 -17.82 -3.44 -11.85
N SER A 153 -16.98 -4.32 -12.39
CA SER A 153 -17.35 -5.34 -13.36
C SER A 153 -16.89 -6.72 -12.89
N LYS A 154 -17.67 -7.75 -13.17
CA LYS A 154 -17.24 -9.12 -12.95
C LYS A 154 -16.32 -9.54 -14.09
N LYS A 155 -15.10 -9.94 -13.77
CA LYS A 155 -14.13 -10.43 -14.75
C LYS A 155 -13.77 -11.87 -14.48
N LYS A 156 -13.70 -12.62 -15.55
CA LYS A 156 -13.18 -13.98 -15.55
C LYS A 156 -11.68 -13.94 -15.82
N ILE A 157 -10.92 -14.49 -14.89
CA ILE A 157 -9.46 -14.54 -14.96
C ILE A 157 -9.05 -15.99 -14.97
N GLN A 158 -8.33 -16.41 -15.99
CA GLN A 158 -7.73 -17.73 -16.03
C GLN A 158 -6.47 -17.73 -15.18
N VAL A 159 -6.40 -18.68 -14.25
CA VAL A 159 -5.27 -18.90 -13.35
C VAL A 159 -4.66 -20.26 -13.65
N ALA A 160 -3.43 -20.25 -14.11
CA ALA A 160 -2.67 -21.47 -14.27
C ALA A 160 -2.05 -21.87 -12.92
N ILE A 161 -2.42 -23.02 -12.43
CA ILE A 161 -1.92 -23.62 -11.20
C ILE A 161 -0.83 -24.61 -11.58
N PRO A 162 0.43 -24.39 -11.18
CA PRO A 162 1.52 -25.29 -11.53
C PRO A 162 1.38 -26.65 -10.83
N ALA A 163 1.92 -27.68 -11.44
CA ALA A 163 2.01 -28.99 -10.85
C ALA A 163 2.88 -28.98 -9.58
N GLY A 164 2.47 -29.76 -8.58
CA GLY A 164 3.18 -29.87 -7.31
C GLY A 164 2.99 -28.71 -6.36
N ILE A 165 1.95 -27.89 -6.54
CA ILE A 165 1.67 -26.74 -5.66
C ILE A 165 1.29 -27.19 -4.25
N ASP A 166 1.77 -26.47 -3.24
CA ASP A 166 1.47 -26.73 -1.85
C ASP A 166 0.18 -26.04 -1.39
N ASN A 167 -0.46 -26.67 -0.38
CA ASN A 167 -1.60 -26.06 0.29
C ASN A 167 -1.18 -24.73 0.97
N GLY A 168 -1.95 -23.67 0.70
CA GLY A 168 -1.67 -22.33 1.21
C GLY A 168 -0.65 -21.53 0.40
N GLN A 169 -0.05 -22.09 -0.64
CA GLN A 169 0.85 -21.37 -1.53
C GLN A 169 0.10 -20.34 -2.36
N SER A 170 0.73 -19.20 -2.63
CA SER A 170 0.10 -18.08 -3.35
C SER A 170 0.75 -17.85 -4.70
N ILE A 171 -0.09 -17.74 -5.73
CA ILE A 171 0.30 -17.42 -7.10
C ILE A 171 0.03 -15.93 -7.32
N ARG A 172 1.00 -15.21 -7.87
CA ARG A 172 0.89 -13.79 -8.20
C ARG A 172 0.63 -13.60 -9.68
N ILE A 173 -0.48 -12.96 -10.01
CA ILE A 173 -0.83 -12.58 -11.37
C ILE A 173 -0.72 -11.06 -11.47
N ARG A 174 0.24 -10.61 -12.29
CA ARG A 174 0.56 -9.19 -12.45
C ARG A 174 -0.57 -8.41 -13.11
N ALA A 175 -0.75 -7.16 -12.69
CA ALA A 175 -1.70 -6.21 -13.27
C ALA A 175 -3.17 -6.68 -13.29
N LYS A 176 -3.57 -7.60 -12.41
CA LYS A 176 -4.95 -8.09 -12.26
C LYS A 176 -5.59 -7.66 -10.94
N GLY A 177 -4.97 -6.72 -10.23
CA GLY A 177 -5.51 -6.10 -9.03
C GLY A 177 -6.40 -4.87 -9.30
N GLU A 178 -6.57 -4.02 -8.30
CA GLU A 178 -7.29 -2.75 -8.42
C GLU A 178 -6.57 -1.79 -9.39
N PRO A 179 -7.30 -0.92 -10.09
CA PRO A 179 -6.69 0.10 -10.93
C PRO A 179 -5.88 1.08 -10.07
N GLY A 180 -4.81 1.61 -10.63
CA GLY A 180 -4.05 2.69 -10.01
C GLY A 180 -4.80 4.01 -10.03
N ILE A 181 -4.35 4.94 -9.21
CA ILE A 181 -4.92 6.29 -9.10
C ILE A 181 -3.99 7.27 -9.83
N ASN A 182 -4.55 8.30 -10.45
CA ASN A 182 -3.79 9.33 -11.18
C ASN A 182 -2.84 8.77 -12.25
N GLY A 183 -3.26 7.76 -12.99
CA GLY A 183 -2.42 7.12 -14.02
C GLY A 183 -1.39 6.13 -13.48
N GLY A 184 -1.52 5.70 -12.22
CA GLY A 184 -0.68 4.65 -11.66
C GLY A 184 -0.98 3.27 -12.25
N GLU A 185 -0.04 2.35 -12.14
CA GLU A 185 -0.19 0.98 -12.59
C GLU A 185 -1.26 0.23 -11.77
N ARG A 186 -1.87 -0.77 -12.37
CA ARG A 186 -2.75 -1.69 -11.63
C ARG A 186 -1.95 -2.47 -10.59
N GLY A 187 -2.63 -2.83 -9.50
CA GLY A 187 -2.11 -3.80 -8.54
C GLY A 187 -2.06 -5.22 -9.11
N ASP A 188 -1.63 -6.15 -8.29
CA ASP A 188 -1.52 -7.55 -8.64
C ASP A 188 -2.64 -8.36 -7.98
N LEU A 189 -2.99 -9.51 -8.56
CA LEU A 189 -3.89 -10.48 -7.96
C LEU A 189 -3.04 -11.59 -7.32
N LEU A 190 -3.26 -11.83 -6.03
CA LEU A 190 -2.65 -12.90 -5.26
C LEU A 190 -3.70 -13.99 -5.04
N VAL A 191 -3.49 -15.15 -5.64
CA VAL A 191 -4.38 -16.30 -5.54
C VAL A 191 -3.76 -17.31 -4.59
N THR A 192 -4.35 -17.49 -3.42
CA THR A 192 -3.93 -18.52 -2.48
C THR A 192 -4.64 -19.83 -2.82
N VAL A 193 -3.88 -20.88 -3.05
CA VAL A 193 -4.40 -22.19 -3.41
C VAL A 193 -4.62 -23.02 -2.15
N LEU A 194 -5.85 -23.51 -1.97
CA LEU A 194 -6.19 -24.51 -0.94
C LEU A 194 -6.39 -25.85 -1.62
N VAL A 195 -5.60 -26.82 -1.20
CA VAL A 195 -5.67 -28.18 -1.72
C VAL A 195 -6.59 -28.98 -0.83
N ASP A 196 -7.64 -29.57 -1.42
CA ASP A 196 -8.55 -30.47 -0.70
C ASP A 196 -7.82 -31.77 -0.36
N ARG A 197 -8.08 -32.28 0.85
CA ARG A 197 -7.47 -33.54 1.32
C ARG A 197 -8.07 -34.70 0.54
N ASP A 198 -7.23 -35.61 0.06
CA ASP A 198 -7.64 -36.88 -0.49
C ASP A 198 -7.44 -37.98 0.59
N PRO A 199 -8.45 -38.81 0.90
CA PRO A 199 -8.33 -39.83 1.96
C PRO A 199 -7.32 -40.94 1.64
N ARG A 200 -6.94 -41.08 0.38
CA ARG A 200 -6.02 -42.13 -0.08
C ARG A 200 -4.55 -41.70 -0.04
N PHE A 201 -4.29 -40.38 0.01
CA PHE A 201 -2.94 -39.82 -0.09
C PHE A 201 -2.68 -38.85 1.05
N GLN A 202 -1.51 -38.95 1.62
CA GLN A 202 -0.97 -37.96 2.54
C GLN A 202 0.36 -37.46 1.99
N ARG A 203 0.50 -36.17 1.88
CA ARG A 203 1.77 -35.57 1.51
C ARG A 203 2.70 -35.57 2.72
N GLN A 204 3.90 -36.14 2.53
CA GLN A 204 4.98 -36.09 3.52
C GLN A 204 6.09 -35.18 2.96
N GLU A 205 6.22 -33.99 3.54
CA GLU A 205 7.19 -32.96 3.13
C GLU A 205 7.17 -32.63 1.64
N TYR A 206 8.17 -33.04 0.89
CA TYR A 206 8.31 -32.74 -0.54
C TYR A 206 8.00 -33.94 -1.46
N ASP A 207 7.55 -35.05 -0.92
CA ASP A 207 7.19 -36.27 -1.66
C ASP A 207 5.66 -36.39 -1.84
#